data_f83b3414639057518c78351938af66db
#
_entry.id   f83b3414639057518c78351938af66db
#
_cell.length_a   1.000
_cell.length_b   1.000
_cell.length_c   1.000
_cell.angle_alpha   90.00
_cell.angle_beta   90.00
_cell.angle_gamma   90.00
#
_symmetry.space_group_name_H-M   'P 1'
#
loop_
_entity.id
_entity.type
_entity.pdbx_description
1 polymer ?
#
loop_
_entity_poly.entity_id
_entity_poly.type
_entity_poly.pdbx_seq_one_letter_code
_entity_poly.pdbx_strand_id
1 'polypeptide(L)'
;MKRFNELTFEILQENDIEILTPIMKRSFDEDTKIHLNESEGGPEGYDNGEFLKKFGLHKESTAYKISLNNKVIGCIILWINNETHQNFLGNIFIDPKMQNKGIGQEVWKFVESQYPDTIIWRTETPGFSTRNHNCYVNKCGFHVVKIENPMDKYECNYILEKEIRR
;
A
#
# COMPACT_ATOMS: atom_id res chain seq x y z
N MET A 1 16.29 4.77 -10.38
CA MET A 1 14.94 5.32 -10.63
C MET A 1 14.27 4.55 -11.74
N LYS A 2 13.04 4.12 -11.50
CA LYS A 2 12.23 3.42 -12.50
C LYS A 2 11.04 4.28 -12.88
N ARG A 3 10.64 4.25 -14.14
CA ARG A 3 9.52 5.02 -14.63
C ARG A 3 8.45 4.10 -15.20
N PHE A 4 7.19 4.38 -14.87
CA PHE A 4 6.03 3.67 -15.40
C PHE A 4 4.94 4.67 -15.70
N ASN A 5 4.66 4.88 -16.99
CA ASN A 5 3.81 5.97 -17.45
C ASN A 5 4.32 7.31 -16.91
N GLU A 6 3.52 8.08 -16.17
CA GLU A 6 3.93 9.37 -15.61
C GLU A 6 4.51 9.27 -14.21
N LEU A 7 4.48 8.07 -13.61
CA LEU A 7 4.98 7.84 -12.26
C LEU A 7 6.46 7.47 -12.27
N THR A 8 7.17 7.89 -11.24
CA THR A 8 8.54 7.45 -10.98
C THR A 8 8.62 6.73 -9.65
N PHE A 9 9.47 5.71 -9.60
CA PHE A 9 9.64 4.83 -8.46
C PHE A 9 11.12 4.77 -8.09
N GLU A 10 11.44 5.15 -6.87
CA GLU A 10 12.81 5.12 -6.37
C GLU A 10 12.85 4.35 -5.06
N ILE A 11 13.90 3.54 -4.87
CA ILE A 11 14.08 2.79 -3.62
C ILE A 11 14.10 3.78 -2.46
N LEU A 12 13.30 3.47 -1.43
CA LEU A 12 13.17 4.30 -0.24
C LEU A 12 14.52 4.46 0.46
N GLN A 13 14.86 5.69 0.80
CA GLN A 13 16.05 6.05 1.56
C GLN A 13 15.65 6.64 2.89
N GLU A 14 16.58 6.65 3.84
CA GLU A 14 16.31 7.19 5.18
C GLU A 14 15.87 8.66 5.13
N ASN A 15 16.47 9.46 4.24
CA ASN A 15 16.12 10.87 4.11
C ASN A 15 14.74 11.12 3.48
N ASP A 16 14.09 10.08 2.94
CA ASP A 16 12.74 10.19 2.40
C ASP A 16 11.66 10.14 3.50
N ILE A 17 12.00 9.64 4.68
CA ILE A 17 11.04 9.45 5.78
C ILE A 17 10.40 10.78 6.18
N GLU A 18 11.18 11.83 6.28
CA GLU A 18 10.69 13.16 6.68
C GLU A 18 9.63 13.69 5.71
N ILE A 19 9.84 13.48 4.41
CA ILE A 19 8.90 13.94 3.36
C ILE A 19 7.64 13.08 3.35
N LEU A 20 7.79 11.76 3.52
CA LEU A 20 6.70 10.81 3.40
C LEU A 20 5.81 10.75 4.64
N THR A 21 6.31 11.03 5.82
CA THR A 21 5.53 10.92 7.06
C THR A 21 4.25 11.76 7.03
N PRO A 22 4.27 13.06 6.67
CA PRO A 22 3.02 13.82 6.60
C PRO A 22 2.05 13.31 5.53
N ILE A 23 2.56 12.74 4.44
CA ILE A 23 1.72 12.17 3.39
C ILE A 23 1.01 10.90 3.91
N MET A 24 1.76 10.04 4.58
CA MET A 24 1.19 8.83 5.19
C MET A 24 0.14 9.18 6.23
N LYS A 25 0.43 10.15 7.09
CA LYS A 25 -0.52 10.62 8.10
C LYS A 25 -1.81 11.09 7.47
N ARG A 26 -1.74 11.97 6.48
CA ARG A 26 -2.93 12.47 5.80
C ARG A 26 -3.75 11.37 5.16
N SER A 27 -3.08 10.41 4.53
CA SER A 27 -3.74 9.31 3.84
C SER A 27 -4.54 8.43 4.79
N PHE A 28 -3.93 8.01 5.90
CA PHE A 28 -4.59 7.15 6.87
C PHE A 28 -5.65 7.89 7.69
N ASP A 29 -5.39 9.15 8.07
CA ASP A 29 -6.36 9.97 8.80
C ASP A 29 -7.62 10.19 7.96
N GLU A 30 -7.47 10.44 6.66
CA GLU A 30 -8.62 10.62 5.78
C GLU A 30 -9.44 9.34 5.65
N ASP A 31 -8.80 8.20 5.50
CA ASP A 31 -9.49 6.92 5.45
C ASP A 31 -10.28 6.64 6.73
N THR A 32 -9.66 6.90 7.88
CA THR A 32 -10.30 6.79 9.19
C THR A 32 -11.48 7.75 9.34
N LYS A 33 -11.32 8.99 8.89
CA LYS A 33 -12.36 9.99 8.95
C LYS A 33 -13.57 9.60 8.10
N ILE A 34 -13.34 9.16 6.88
CA ILE A 34 -14.40 8.78 5.95
C ILE A 34 -15.17 7.55 6.45
N HIS A 35 -14.47 6.53 6.95
CA HIS A 35 -15.09 5.24 7.25
C HIS A 35 -15.47 5.04 8.73
N LEU A 36 -14.79 5.71 9.65
CA LEU A 36 -15.05 5.60 11.08
C LEU A 36 -15.58 6.90 11.71
N ASN A 37 -15.58 7.98 10.95
CA ASN A 37 -15.96 9.31 11.45
C ASN A 37 -15.11 9.76 12.64
N GLU A 38 -13.82 9.38 12.63
CA GLU A 38 -12.83 9.78 13.63
C GLU A 38 -11.77 10.62 12.94
N SER A 39 -11.19 11.59 13.64
CA SER A 39 -10.28 12.57 13.04
C SER A 39 -8.91 12.00 12.67
N GLU A 40 -8.45 11.00 13.39
CA GLU A 40 -7.12 10.42 13.20
C GLU A 40 -7.15 8.90 13.42
N GLY A 41 -6.30 8.20 12.70
CA GLY A 41 -6.09 6.78 12.91
C GLY A 41 -5.33 6.12 11.77
N GLY A 42 -4.49 5.15 12.14
CA GLY A 42 -3.70 4.38 11.20
C GLY A 42 -2.89 3.33 11.94
N PRO A 43 -2.02 2.59 11.24
CA PRO A 43 -1.16 1.61 11.87
C PRO A 43 -0.16 2.28 12.82
N GLU A 44 0.30 1.56 13.83
CA GLU A 44 1.26 2.09 14.79
C GLU A 44 2.49 2.68 14.07
N GLY A 45 2.84 3.92 14.43
CA GLY A 45 4.00 4.62 13.87
C GLY A 45 3.75 5.29 12.51
N TYR A 46 2.50 5.31 12.04
CA TYR A 46 2.18 5.91 10.73
C TYR A 46 2.37 7.43 10.69
N ASP A 47 2.26 8.10 11.84
CA ASP A 47 2.24 9.56 11.95
C ASP A 47 3.57 10.17 12.42
N ASN A 48 4.55 9.35 12.77
CA ASN A 48 5.83 9.83 13.30
C ASN A 48 7.06 9.27 12.56
N GLY A 49 6.86 8.53 11.47
CA GLY A 49 7.93 7.95 10.67
C GLY A 49 8.42 6.59 11.14
N GLU A 50 8.00 6.12 12.29
CA GLU A 50 8.47 4.84 12.84
C GLU A 50 8.02 3.63 12.00
N PHE A 51 6.80 3.68 11.45
CA PHE A 51 6.30 2.63 10.56
C PHE A 51 7.18 2.51 9.31
N LEU A 52 7.47 3.64 8.67
CA LEU A 52 8.30 3.65 7.46
C LEU A 52 9.72 3.19 7.74
N LYS A 53 10.29 3.56 8.87
CA LYS A 53 11.62 3.10 9.27
C LYS A 53 11.64 1.60 9.52
N LYS A 54 10.66 1.10 10.29
CA LYS A 54 10.61 -0.30 10.67
C LYS A 54 10.36 -1.22 9.50
N PHE A 55 9.42 -0.89 8.63
CA PHE A 55 8.98 -1.76 7.54
C PHE A 55 9.52 -1.34 6.17
N GLY A 56 9.59 -0.04 5.90
CA GLY A 56 10.07 0.46 4.62
C GLY A 56 11.58 0.30 4.43
N LEU A 57 12.33 0.47 5.51
CA LEU A 57 13.79 0.32 5.50
C LEU A 57 14.25 -1.05 5.98
N HIS A 58 13.33 -1.98 6.21
CA HIS A 58 13.67 -3.34 6.62
C HIS A 58 14.50 -4.02 5.52
N LYS A 59 15.54 -4.75 5.93
CA LYS A 59 16.47 -5.40 4.99
C LYS A 59 15.79 -6.38 4.02
N GLU A 60 14.67 -6.97 4.43
CA GLU A 60 13.95 -7.95 3.62
C GLU A 60 12.79 -7.34 2.84
N SER A 61 12.45 -6.09 3.08
CA SER A 61 11.41 -5.42 2.31
C SER A 61 12.01 -4.72 1.09
N THR A 62 11.15 -4.47 0.12
CA THR A 62 11.45 -3.62 -1.03
C THR A 62 10.43 -2.49 -1.01
N ALA A 63 10.88 -1.26 -0.78
CA ALA A 63 10.00 -0.12 -0.71
C ALA A 63 10.37 0.93 -1.76
N TYR A 64 9.36 1.50 -2.39
CA TYR A 64 9.53 2.54 -3.39
C TYR A 64 8.82 3.83 -2.96
N LYS A 65 9.56 4.92 -3.00
CA LYS A 65 8.99 6.25 -3.00
C LYS A 65 8.35 6.50 -4.37
N ILE A 66 7.14 7.01 -4.39
CA ILE A 66 6.36 7.24 -5.62
C ILE A 66 6.26 8.74 -5.85
N SER A 67 6.61 9.18 -7.06
CA SER A 67 6.52 10.59 -7.45
C SER A 67 5.73 10.74 -8.75
N LEU A 68 5.05 11.88 -8.88
CA LEU A 68 4.35 12.30 -10.08
C LEU A 68 4.79 13.74 -10.39
N ASN A 69 5.29 13.99 -11.59
CA ASN A 69 5.79 15.32 -12.00
C ASN A 69 6.80 15.90 -10.99
N ASN A 70 7.76 15.07 -10.55
CA ASN A 70 8.80 15.41 -9.59
C ASN A 70 8.28 15.72 -8.17
N LYS A 71 7.02 15.44 -7.90
CA LYS A 71 6.44 15.62 -6.57
C LYS A 71 6.20 14.25 -5.92
N VAL A 72 6.71 14.06 -4.71
CA VAL A 72 6.48 12.84 -3.93
C VAL A 72 5.01 12.76 -3.56
N ILE A 73 4.36 11.65 -3.90
CA ILE A 73 2.93 11.44 -3.65
C ILE A 73 2.60 10.23 -2.81
N GLY A 74 3.56 9.36 -2.55
CA GLY A 74 3.28 8.16 -1.77
C GLY A 74 4.42 7.19 -1.69
N CYS A 75 4.12 6.01 -1.18
CA CYS A 75 5.09 4.94 -0.98
C CYS A 75 4.39 3.59 -1.06
N ILE A 76 5.12 2.58 -1.50
CA ILE A 76 4.66 1.19 -1.47
C ILE A 76 5.75 0.32 -0.84
N ILE A 77 5.35 -0.58 0.05
CA ILE A 77 6.24 -1.52 0.74
C ILE A 77 5.86 -2.94 0.35
N LEU A 78 6.82 -3.68 -0.20
CA LEU A 78 6.62 -5.03 -0.70
C LEU A 78 7.54 -6.01 0.03
N TRP A 79 7.07 -7.24 0.17
CA TRP A 79 7.86 -8.35 0.70
C TRP A 79 7.94 -9.40 -0.41
N ILE A 80 9.11 -9.51 -1.02
CA ILE A 80 9.34 -10.36 -2.19
C ILE A 80 10.10 -11.61 -1.77
N ASN A 81 9.54 -12.77 -2.06
CA ASN A 81 10.19 -14.06 -1.82
C ASN A 81 10.58 -14.67 -3.15
N ASN A 82 11.88 -14.62 -3.45
CA ASN A 82 12.44 -15.10 -4.71
C ASN A 82 12.50 -16.64 -4.81
N GLU A 83 12.29 -17.34 -3.70
CA GLU A 83 12.29 -18.80 -3.68
C GLU A 83 10.90 -19.35 -3.98
N THR A 84 9.89 -18.85 -3.29
CA THR A 84 8.52 -19.35 -3.42
C THR A 84 7.70 -18.61 -4.47
N HIS A 85 8.11 -17.38 -4.81
CA HIS A 85 7.35 -16.44 -5.66
C HIS A 85 5.95 -16.14 -5.10
N GLN A 86 5.79 -16.29 -3.79
CA GLN A 86 4.62 -15.86 -3.04
C GLN A 86 4.97 -14.56 -2.35
N ASN A 87 4.40 -13.47 -2.81
CA ASN A 87 4.78 -12.13 -2.42
C ASN A 87 3.67 -11.43 -1.64
N PHE A 88 4.04 -10.44 -0.84
CA PHE A 88 3.12 -9.74 0.03
C PHE A 88 3.21 -8.24 -0.21
N LEU A 89 2.05 -7.60 -0.42
CA LEU A 89 1.92 -6.15 -0.41
C LEU A 89 1.73 -5.72 1.03
N GLY A 90 2.78 -5.15 1.63
CA GLY A 90 2.77 -4.78 3.05
C GLY A 90 2.01 -3.50 3.32
N ASN A 91 2.21 -2.49 2.50
CA ASN A 91 1.52 -1.22 2.64
C ASN A 91 1.61 -0.41 1.35
N ILE A 92 0.58 0.36 1.08
CA ILE A 92 0.58 1.36 0.03
C ILE A 92 -0.21 2.57 0.53
N PHE A 93 0.33 3.77 0.32
CA PHE A 93 -0.45 4.98 0.53
C PHE A 93 -0.13 5.99 -0.56
N ILE A 94 -1.14 6.77 -0.92
CA ILE A 94 -1.06 7.85 -1.89
C ILE A 94 -1.65 9.09 -1.24
N ASP A 95 -1.05 10.24 -1.47
CA ASP A 95 -1.56 11.52 -0.96
C ASP A 95 -3.04 11.66 -1.32
N PRO A 96 -3.91 11.95 -0.34
CA PRO A 96 -5.35 12.11 -0.59
C PRO A 96 -5.66 13.11 -1.70
N LYS A 97 -4.83 14.12 -1.89
CA LYS A 97 -4.98 15.10 -2.98
C LYS A 97 -4.90 14.48 -4.36
N MET A 98 -4.30 13.30 -4.46
CA MET A 98 -4.07 12.60 -5.72
C MET A 98 -5.00 11.39 -5.89
N GLN A 99 -5.98 11.20 -5.02
CA GLN A 99 -6.91 10.09 -5.11
C GLN A 99 -7.95 10.29 -6.20
N ASN A 100 -8.64 9.20 -6.57
CA ASN A 100 -9.65 9.17 -7.65
C ASN A 100 -9.09 9.50 -9.03
N LYS A 101 -7.78 9.32 -9.23
CA LYS A 101 -7.10 9.55 -10.52
C LYS A 101 -6.51 8.25 -11.10
N GLY A 102 -6.85 7.10 -10.50
CA GLY A 102 -6.37 5.80 -10.96
C GLY A 102 -4.91 5.52 -10.63
N ILE A 103 -4.29 6.30 -9.76
CA ILE A 103 -2.87 6.17 -9.41
C ILE A 103 -2.59 4.84 -8.72
N GLY A 104 -3.43 4.43 -7.77
CA GLY A 104 -3.24 3.15 -7.08
C GLY A 104 -3.21 1.96 -8.04
N GLN A 105 -4.08 1.97 -9.05
CA GLN A 105 -4.10 0.94 -10.09
C GLN A 105 -2.83 0.98 -10.95
N GLU A 106 -2.35 2.17 -11.31
CA GLU A 106 -1.11 2.32 -12.06
C GLU A 106 0.10 1.83 -11.27
N VAL A 107 0.14 2.14 -9.97
CA VAL A 107 1.20 1.63 -9.08
C VAL A 107 1.17 0.10 -9.07
N TRP A 108 -0.02 -0.49 -8.98
CA TRP A 108 -0.15 -1.94 -8.96
C TRP A 108 0.32 -2.57 -10.29
N LYS A 109 0.00 -1.96 -11.41
CA LYS A 109 0.49 -2.42 -12.72
C LYS A 109 2.03 -2.39 -12.79
N PHE A 110 2.63 -1.34 -12.23
CA PHE A 110 4.08 -1.27 -12.13
C PHE A 110 4.63 -2.46 -11.32
N VAL A 111 4.04 -2.73 -10.16
CA VAL A 111 4.47 -3.83 -9.30
C VAL A 111 4.42 -5.16 -10.06
N GLU A 112 3.31 -5.44 -10.72
CA GLU A 112 3.17 -6.68 -11.48
C GLU A 112 4.20 -6.78 -12.62
N SER A 113 4.54 -5.65 -13.25
CA SER A 113 5.57 -5.62 -14.30
C SER A 113 6.98 -5.87 -13.77
N GLN A 114 7.24 -5.51 -12.51
CA GLN A 114 8.57 -5.69 -11.90
C GLN A 114 8.79 -7.11 -11.37
N TYR A 115 7.72 -7.83 -11.04
CA TYR A 115 7.80 -9.16 -10.43
C TYR A 115 6.96 -10.17 -11.24
N PRO A 116 7.33 -10.39 -12.52
CA PRO A 116 6.51 -11.20 -13.42
C PRO A 116 6.48 -12.70 -13.05
N ASP A 117 7.41 -13.17 -12.22
CA ASP A 117 7.47 -14.56 -11.80
C ASP A 117 6.58 -14.85 -10.59
N THR A 118 5.88 -13.85 -10.07
CA THR A 118 5.00 -14.01 -8.92
C THR A 118 3.90 -15.02 -9.23
N ILE A 119 3.69 -15.96 -8.31
CA ILE A 119 2.59 -16.94 -8.38
C ILE A 119 1.36 -16.39 -7.69
N ILE A 120 1.55 -15.81 -6.50
CA ILE A 120 0.45 -15.26 -5.72
C ILE A 120 0.89 -14.00 -4.98
N TRP A 121 0.03 -13.00 -4.97
CA TRP A 121 0.14 -11.81 -4.13
C TRP A 121 -0.84 -11.90 -3.00
N ARG A 122 -0.41 -11.53 -1.80
CA ARG A 122 -1.27 -11.43 -0.61
C ARG A 122 -1.18 -10.04 -0.05
N THR A 123 -2.29 -9.55 0.50
CA THR A 123 -2.33 -8.29 1.24
C THR A 123 -3.40 -8.35 2.33
N GLU A 124 -3.39 -7.37 3.22
CA GLU A 124 -4.37 -7.23 4.28
C GLU A 124 -4.87 -5.80 4.30
N THR A 125 -6.11 -5.61 4.73
CA THR A 125 -6.69 -4.27 4.88
C THR A 125 -7.77 -4.29 5.96
N PRO A 126 -7.93 -3.18 6.72
CA PRO A 126 -9.00 -3.09 7.71
C PRO A 126 -10.37 -3.29 7.09
N GLY A 127 -11.25 -4.00 7.83
CA GLY A 127 -12.60 -4.28 7.36
C GLY A 127 -13.45 -3.03 7.15
N PHE A 128 -13.13 -1.92 7.80
CA PHE A 128 -13.85 -0.66 7.62
C PHE A 128 -13.44 0.09 6.34
N SER A 129 -12.30 -0.22 5.75
CA SER A 129 -11.74 0.55 4.62
C SER A 129 -12.32 0.11 3.29
N THR A 130 -13.58 0.44 3.04
CA THR A 130 -14.30 0.03 1.82
C THR A 130 -13.67 0.61 0.55
N ARG A 131 -13.02 1.77 0.65
CA ARG A 131 -12.30 2.36 -0.47
C ARG A 131 -11.12 1.48 -0.89
N ASN A 132 -10.38 0.94 0.08
CA ASN A 132 -9.29 0.00 -0.21
C ASN A 132 -9.82 -1.31 -0.79
N HIS A 133 -10.96 -1.81 -0.26
CA HIS A 133 -11.59 -3.01 -0.81
C HIS A 133 -11.93 -2.84 -2.28
N ASN A 134 -12.51 -1.69 -2.64
CA ASN A 134 -12.85 -1.39 -4.03
C ASN A 134 -11.59 -1.36 -4.91
N CYS A 135 -10.52 -0.74 -4.43
CA CYS A 135 -9.27 -0.68 -5.18
C CYS A 135 -8.67 -2.07 -5.38
N TYR A 136 -8.51 -2.83 -4.30
CA TYR A 136 -7.87 -4.15 -4.38
C TYR A 136 -8.70 -5.15 -5.17
N VAL A 137 -10.00 -5.24 -4.89
CA VAL A 137 -10.87 -6.26 -5.50
C VAL A 137 -11.25 -5.87 -6.92
N ASN A 138 -11.80 -4.68 -7.09
CA ASN A 138 -12.40 -4.30 -8.38
C ASN A 138 -11.38 -3.77 -9.39
N LYS A 139 -10.32 -3.12 -8.95
CA LYS A 139 -9.35 -2.49 -9.85
C LYS A 139 -8.05 -3.27 -9.98
N CYS A 140 -7.65 -4.01 -8.96
CA CYS A 140 -6.37 -4.73 -8.95
C CYS A 140 -6.51 -6.25 -9.09
N GLY A 141 -7.71 -6.79 -8.92
CA GLY A 141 -7.97 -8.21 -9.16
C GLY A 141 -7.76 -9.14 -7.98
N PHE A 142 -7.70 -8.60 -6.77
CA PHE A 142 -7.61 -9.40 -5.55
C PHE A 142 -8.96 -9.99 -5.16
N HIS A 143 -8.96 -11.08 -4.38
CA HIS A 143 -10.16 -11.66 -3.77
C HIS A 143 -10.00 -11.70 -2.26
N VAL A 144 -11.08 -11.48 -1.53
CA VAL A 144 -11.11 -11.68 -0.09
C VAL A 144 -11.13 -13.19 0.17
N VAL A 145 -10.12 -13.71 0.89
CA VAL A 145 -10.01 -15.13 1.20
C VAL A 145 -10.31 -15.43 2.67
N LYS A 146 -10.23 -14.42 3.54
CA LYS A 146 -10.53 -14.59 4.95
C LYS A 146 -10.93 -13.25 5.56
N ILE A 147 -11.87 -13.29 6.48
CA ILE A 147 -12.24 -12.13 7.30
C ILE A 147 -11.96 -12.49 8.76
N GLU A 148 -11.08 -11.74 9.40
CA GLU A 148 -10.75 -11.91 10.81
C GLU A 148 -11.56 -10.91 11.64
N ASN A 149 -12.03 -11.36 12.81
CA ASN A 149 -12.79 -10.54 13.76
C ASN A 149 -13.96 -9.77 13.10
N PRO A 150 -14.86 -10.45 12.37
CA PRO A 150 -15.85 -9.76 11.53
C PRO A 150 -16.85 -8.91 12.31
N MET A 151 -17.01 -9.16 13.62
CA MET A 151 -17.95 -8.42 14.45
C MET A 151 -17.31 -7.22 15.15
N ASP A 152 -16.01 -7.05 15.06
CA ASP A 152 -15.30 -5.95 15.70
C ASP A 152 -15.06 -4.81 14.71
N LYS A 153 -15.56 -3.63 15.03
CA LYS A 153 -15.47 -2.46 14.17
C LYS A 153 -14.01 -2.06 13.87
N TYR A 154 -13.12 -2.21 14.85
CA TYR A 154 -11.74 -1.76 14.75
C TYR A 154 -10.76 -2.86 14.37
N GLU A 155 -11.00 -4.08 14.86
CA GLU A 155 -10.09 -5.21 14.66
C GLU A 155 -10.47 -6.10 13.48
N CYS A 156 -11.59 -5.82 12.82
CA CYS A 156 -11.96 -6.54 11.60
C CYS A 156 -10.89 -6.34 10.55
N ASN A 157 -10.39 -7.45 10.00
CA ASN A 157 -9.31 -7.42 9.03
C ASN A 157 -9.63 -8.36 7.87
N TYR A 158 -9.47 -7.88 6.65
CA TYR A 158 -9.66 -8.66 5.44
C TYR A 158 -8.30 -9.12 4.92
N ILE A 159 -8.20 -10.40 4.63
CA ILE A 159 -7.03 -10.99 3.97
C ILE A 159 -7.42 -11.24 2.52
N LEU A 160 -6.62 -10.72 1.60
CA LEU A 160 -6.87 -10.78 0.17
C LEU A 160 -5.71 -11.47 -0.55
N GLU A 161 -6.04 -12.16 -1.63
CA GLU A 161 -5.05 -12.82 -2.47
C GLU A 161 -5.35 -12.58 -3.95
N LYS A 162 -4.28 -12.52 -4.74
CA LYS A 162 -4.37 -12.50 -6.20
C LYS A 162 -3.44 -13.56 -6.75
N GLU A 163 -4.01 -14.58 -7.34
CA GLU A 163 -3.26 -15.62 -8.04
C GLU A 163 -2.97 -15.12 -9.46
N ILE A 164 -1.71 -15.20 -9.86
CA ILE A 164 -1.29 -14.80 -11.20
C ILE A 164 -1.40 -16.01 -12.11
N ARG A 165 -2.32 -15.93 -13.05
CA ARG A 165 -2.55 -16.99 -14.06
C ARG A 165 -1.81 -16.63 -15.34
N ARG A 166 -1.08 -17.62 -15.86
CA ARG A 166 -0.32 -17.48 -17.10
C ARG A 166 -0.87 -18.40 -18.17
#